data_214d76d3e26051f88ea3a37d850638ea
#
_entry.id   214d76d3e26051f88ea3a37d850638ea
#
_cell.length_a   1.000
_cell.length_b   1.000
_cell.length_c   1.000
_cell.angle_alpha   90.00
_cell.angle_beta   90.00
_cell.angle_gamma   90.00
#
_symmetry.space_group_name_H-M   'P 1'
#
loop_
_entity.id
_entity.type
_entity.pdbx_description
1 polymer ?
#
loop_
_entity_poly.entity_id
_entity_poly.type
_entity_poly.pdbx_seq_one_letter_code
_entity_poly.pdbx_strand_id
1 'polypeptide(L)'
;AYLSALHRPLGAERVAVTSSGVTALMVAMQLLVDAGDEIAAVVPVWPNLTAQPRILGARVRRVALRPHDGAWALDIDELLAAVTPRTRVLLVNAPNNPTGWTLSVDAQRALLAHCRRTGTWIVADEVYERLWFGAGPAAPSFLDQADPDDRLLVAHSFSKSFLMTGWRLGWLVAPPGVTDTLGKLIEFNSSCAPVFVQRGGLAALAIADEFVPALVQRLRARRDQLVGALAALPGVRVATPPGGMYAFFRFDGQDDSLAFAKRLVVDHGLGLAPGAAFGAEGEGWLRWCFASRDPQRLRDGVQRLAGALRL
;
A
#
# COMPACT_ATOMS: atom_id res chain seq x y z
N ALA A 1 0.11 22.41 -5.46
CA ALA A 1 -0.76 22.88 -4.35
C ALA A 1 -1.12 21.75 -3.39
N TYR A 2 -1.86 20.71 -3.83
CA TYR A 2 -2.33 19.62 -2.94
C TYR A 2 -1.19 18.93 -2.18
N LEU A 3 -0.17 18.40 -2.88
CA LEU A 3 0.97 17.76 -2.24
C LEU A 3 1.76 18.71 -1.36
N SER A 4 1.92 19.97 -1.79
CA SER A 4 2.64 20.98 -0.99
C SER A 4 1.88 21.44 0.26
N ALA A 5 0.60 21.12 0.39
CA ALA A 5 -0.17 21.31 1.62
C ALA A 5 0.00 20.16 2.62
N LEU A 6 0.45 18.98 2.15
CA LEU A 6 0.66 17.80 2.97
C LEU A 6 2.14 17.57 3.30
N HIS A 7 3.02 17.93 2.38
CA HIS A 7 4.45 17.66 2.41
C HIS A 7 5.26 18.93 2.16
N ARG A 8 6.58 18.79 2.15
CA ARG A 8 7.47 19.88 1.69
C ARG A 8 7.07 20.37 0.31
N PRO A 9 7.29 21.65 -0.02
CA PRO A 9 6.93 22.19 -1.33
C PRO A 9 7.49 21.36 -2.48
N LEU A 10 6.61 20.99 -3.42
CA LEU A 10 6.92 20.23 -4.61
C LEU A 10 6.55 21.02 -5.86
N GLY A 11 7.49 21.14 -6.80
CA GLY A 11 7.23 21.70 -8.11
C GLY A 11 6.39 20.76 -8.98
N ALA A 12 5.59 21.33 -9.86
CA ALA A 12 4.74 20.57 -10.78
C ALA A 12 5.56 19.71 -11.76
N GLU A 13 6.77 20.15 -12.09
CA GLU A 13 7.74 19.46 -12.95
C GLU A 13 8.20 18.11 -12.39
N ARG A 14 7.96 17.88 -11.12
CA ARG A 14 8.26 16.59 -10.45
C ARG A 14 7.11 15.60 -10.47
N VAL A 15 5.96 15.96 -11.06
CA VAL A 15 4.75 15.15 -11.00
C VAL A 15 4.37 14.63 -12.38
N ALA A 16 4.34 13.31 -12.55
CA ALA A 16 3.87 12.63 -13.75
C ALA A 16 2.49 12.00 -13.49
N VAL A 17 1.47 12.44 -14.22
CA VAL A 17 0.08 11.93 -14.11
C VAL A 17 -0.03 10.62 -14.88
N THR A 18 -0.67 9.61 -14.27
CA THR A 18 -0.81 8.26 -14.84
C THR A 18 -2.28 7.79 -14.84
N SER A 19 -2.57 6.81 -15.68
CA SER A 19 -3.89 6.16 -15.77
C SER A 19 -4.21 5.24 -14.59
N SER A 20 -3.53 5.34 -13.47
CA SER A 20 -3.80 4.76 -12.13
C SER A 20 -2.50 4.66 -11.31
N GLY A 21 -2.62 4.43 -9.99
CA GLY A 21 -1.46 4.05 -9.17
C GLY A 21 -0.78 2.75 -9.63
N VAL A 22 -1.54 1.79 -10.19
CA VAL A 22 -0.97 0.56 -10.77
C VAL A 22 -0.06 0.87 -11.95
N THR A 23 -0.52 1.74 -12.83
CA THR A 23 0.28 2.20 -13.99
C THR A 23 1.48 3.02 -13.52
N ALA A 24 1.32 3.86 -12.49
CA ALA A 24 2.43 4.59 -11.90
C ALA A 24 3.56 3.65 -11.45
N LEU A 25 3.22 2.60 -10.71
CA LEU A 25 4.19 1.59 -10.27
C LEU A 25 4.83 0.84 -11.45
N MET A 26 4.04 0.44 -12.46
CA MET A 26 4.60 -0.26 -13.63
C MET A 26 5.55 0.63 -14.43
N VAL A 27 5.20 1.89 -14.65
CA VAL A 27 6.07 2.86 -15.33
C VAL A 27 7.34 3.12 -14.52
N ALA A 28 7.24 3.18 -13.18
CA ALA A 28 8.41 3.27 -12.31
C ALA A 28 9.32 2.04 -12.46
N MET A 29 8.76 0.84 -12.55
CA MET A 29 9.54 -0.38 -12.78
C MET A 29 10.18 -0.37 -14.18
N GLN A 30 9.44 0.00 -15.24
CA GLN A 30 9.98 0.10 -16.61
C GLN A 30 11.12 1.14 -16.73
N LEU A 31 11.08 2.19 -15.90
CA LEU A 31 12.16 3.20 -15.87
C LEU A 31 13.44 2.66 -15.23
N LEU A 32 13.32 1.80 -14.22
CA LEU A 32 14.41 1.48 -13.30
C LEU A 32 14.99 0.08 -13.48
N VAL A 33 14.22 -0.87 -14.01
CA VAL A 33 14.48 -2.30 -13.86
C VAL A 33 14.73 -2.96 -15.22
N ASP A 34 15.84 -3.65 -15.31
CA ASP A 34 16.19 -4.55 -16.40
C ASP A 34 16.12 -6.03 -15.98
N ALA A 35 16.12 -6.94 -16.99
CA ALA A 35 16.13 -8.37 -16.71
C ALA A 35 17.41 -8.78 -15.95
N GLY A 36 17.24 -9.54 -14.88
CA GLY A 36 18.34 -9.97 -14.02
C GLY A 36 18.62 -9.08 -12.81
N ASP A 37 18.05 -7.87 -12.76
CA ASP A 37 18.19 -6.97 -11.62
C ASP A 37 17.64 -7.58 -10.31
N GLU A 38 18.20 -7.11 -9.19
CA GLU A 38 17.73 -7.48 -7.84
C GLU A 38 16.88 -6.36 -7.25
N ILE A 39 15.69 -6.74 -6.77
CA ILE A 39 14.75 -5.85 -6.10
C ILE A 39 14.57 -6.34 -4.66
N ALA A 40 14.65 -5.45 -3.68
CA ALA A 40 14.23 -5.74 -2.30
C ALA A 40 12.78 -5.26 -2.10
N ALA A 41 11.93 -6.09 -1.49
CA ALA A 41 10.53 -5.74 -1.23
C ALA A 41 10.10 -6.13 0.19
N VAL A 42 9.44 -5.22 0.89
CA VAL A 42 8.81 -5.47 2.19
C VAL A 42 7.51 -6.24 1.96
N VAL A 43 7.35 -7.39 2.61
CA VAL A 43 6.24 -8.33 2.45
C VAL A 43 5.66 -8.77 3.82
N PRO A 44 4.40 -9.28 3.94
CA PRO A 44 3.43 -9.48 2.85
C PRO A 44 2.97 -8.15 2.25
N VAL A 45 2.69 -8.16 0.96
CA VAL A 45 2.33 -6.94 0.24
C VAL A 45 1.38 -7.25 -0.92
N TRP A 46 0.66 -6.25 -1.38
CA TRP A 46 -0.16 -6.34 -2.58
C TRP A 46 0.63 -6.92 -3.75
N PRO A 47 0.14 -8.03 -4.37
CA PRO A 47 0.95 -8.85 -5.28
C PRO A 47 1.56 -8.10 -6.47
N ASN A 48 0.96 -7.00 -6.93
CA ASN A 48 1.50 -6.24 -8.05
C ASN A 48 2.92 -5.70 -7.76
N LEU A 49 3.25 -5.36 -6.51
CA LEU A 49 4.58 -4.85 -6.18
C LEU A 49 5.69 -5.91 -6.35
N THR A 50 5.36 -7.18 -6.22
CA THR A 50 6.32 -8.27 -6.46
C THR A 50 6.18 -8.90 -7.85
N ALA A 51 5.01 -8.77 -8.49
CA ALA A 51 4.76 -9.31 -9.81
C ALA A 51 5.32 -8.41 -10.93
N GLN A 52 5.15 -7.09 -10.84
CA GLN A 52 5.60 -6.15 -11.87
C GLN A 52 7.11 -6.24 -12.15
N PRO A 53 8.02 -6.21 -11.15
CA PRO A 53 9.44 -6.40 -11.43
C PRO A 53 9.76 -7.79 -11.99
N ARG A 54 9.04 -8.85 -11.58
CA ARG A 54 9.22 -10.20 -12.16
C ARG A 54 8.78 -10.29 -13.61
N ILE A 55 7.74 -9.57 -14.01
CA ILE A 55 7.31 -9.46 -15.42
C ILE A 55 8.43 -8.87 -16.28
N LEU A 56 9.24 -7.97 -15.71
CA LEU A 56 10.41 -7.38 -16.36
C LEU A 56 11.69 -8.25 -16.25
N GLY A 57 11.59 -9.44 -15.65
CA GLY A 57 12.70 -10.37 -15.51
C GLY A 57 13.58 -10.17 -14.28
N ALA A 58 13.19 -9.30 -13.33
CA ALA A 58 13.95 -9.08 -12.10
C ALA A 58 13.73 -10.18 -11.06
N ARG A 59 14.69 -10.32 -10.15
CA ARG A 59 14.63 -11.16 -8.97
C ARG A 59 14.19 -10.35 -7.76
N VAL A 60 13.18 -10.82 -7.04
CA VAL A 60 12.65 -10.13 -5.86
C VAL A 60 13.13 -10.82 -4.60
N ARG A 61 13.99 -10.15 -3.84
CA ARG A 61 14.35 -10.49 -2.46
C ARG A 61 13.26 -9.97 -1.53
N ARG A 62 12.75 -10.82 -0.68
CA ARG A 62 11.62 -10.54 0.21
C ARG A 62 12.15 -10.32 1.63
N VAL A 63 11.70 -9.23 2.29
CA VAL A 63 11.98 -8.94 3.70
C VAL A 63 10.66 -8.88 4.43
N ALA A 64 10.48 -9.75 5.42
CA ALA A 64 9.19 -10.01 6.01
C ALA A 64 8.83 -9.03 7.14
N LEU A 65 7.64 -8.43 7.06
CA LEU A 65 6.95 -7.93 8.25
C LEU A 65 6.58 -9.12 9.14
N ARG A 66 6.72 -8.95 10.44
CA ARG A 66 6.36 -9.98 11.43
C ARG A 66 5.37 -9.44 12.45
N PRO A 67 4.42 -10.27 12.91
CA PRO A 67 3.58 -9.90 14.04
C PRO A 67 4.45 -9.74 15.30
N HIS A 68 4.30 -8.62 16.01
CA HIS A 68 5.00 -8.32 17.25
C HIS A 68 4.11 -7.46 18.14
N ASP A 69 3.86 -7.89 19.36
CA ASP A 69 3.08 -7.17 20.40
C ASP A 69 1.73 -6.59 19.87
N GLY A 70 0.98 -7.42 19.13
CA GLY A 70 -0.32 -7.02 18.58
C GLY A 70 -0.26 -6.03 17.41
N ALA A 71 0.92 -5.79 16.84
CA ALA A 71 1.17 -4.99 15.67
C ALA A 71 1.96 -5.76 14.60
N TRP A 72 2.11 -5.17 13.42
CA TRP A 72 3.08 -5.61 12.43
C TRP A 72 4.36 -4.80 12.57
N ALA A 73 5.51 -5.45 12.57
CA ALA A 73 6.82 -4.84 12.72
C ALA A 73 7.77 -5.24 11.58
N LEU A 74 8.64 -4.31 11.22
CA LEU A 74 9.76 -4.52 10.31
C LEU A 74 11.06 -4.52 11.13
N ASP A 75 11.88 -5.52 10.93
CA ASP A 75 13.26 -5.48 11.36
C ASP A 75 14.04 -4.62 10.37
N ILE A 76 14.39 -3.41 10.80
CA ILE A 76 15.06 -2.43 9.93
C ILE A 76 16.48 -2.88 9.57
N ASP A 77 17.18 -3.58 10.48
CA ASP A 77 18.54 -4.04 10.24
C ASP A 77 18.53 -5.19 9.23
N GLU A 78 17.53 -6.09 9.29
CA GLU A 78 17.30 -7.11 8.26
C GLU A 78 17.05 -6.47 6.89
N LEU A 79 16.25 -5.40 6.82
CA LEU A 79 16.01 -4.69 5.57
C LEU A 79 17.27 -3.99 5.04
N LEU A 80 18.01 -3.29 5.90
CA LEU A 80 19.27 -2.64 5.52
C LEU A 80 20.30 -3.64 5.02
N ALA A 81 20.41 -4.81 5.65
CA ALA A 81 21.29 -5.88 5.20
C ALA A 81 20.85 -6.53 3.87
N ALA A 82 19.56 -6.51 3.58
CA ALA A 82 19.01 -7.01 2.31
C ALA A 82 19.26 -6.07 1.14
N VAL A 83 19.43 -4.77 1.39
CA VAL A 83 19.70 -3.74 0.37
C VAL A 83 21.21 -3.56 0.22
N THR A 84 21.75 -4.05 -0.89
CA THR A 84 23.17 -4.03 -1.20
C THR A 84 23.46 -3.18 -2.46
N PRO A 85 24.73 -2.89 -2.81
CA PRO A 85 25.04 -2.21 -4.08
C PRO A 85 24.53 -2.92 -5.35
N ARG A 86 24.13 -4.21 -5.24
CA ARG A 86 23.48 -4.95 -6.33
C ARG A 86 21.98 -4.77 -6.38
N THR A 87 21.38 -4.23 -5.32
CA THR A 87 19.95 -3.98 -5.25
C THR A 87 19.60 -2.75 -6.05
N ARG A 88 18.89 -2.92 -7.14
CA ARG A 88 18.49 -1.84 -8.03
C ARG A 88 17.40 -0.98 -7.43
N VAL A 89 16.38 -1.61 -6.83
CA VAL A 89 15.21 -0.94 -6.25
C VAL A 89 14.84 -1.55 -4.89
N LEU A 90 14.52 -0.69 -3.94
CA LEU A 90 13.80 -1.01 -2.71
C LEU A 90 12.32 -0.64 -2.90
N LEU A 91 11.41 -1.62 -2.78
CA LEU A 91 9.96 -1.43 -2.83
C LEU A 91 9.38 -1.40 -1.42
N VAL A 92 8.68 -0.32 -1.09
CA VAL A 92 7.97 -0.16 0.19
C VAL A 92 6.53 0.28 -0.08
N ASN A 93 5.54 -0.39 0.53
CA ASN A 93 4.15 0.07 0.55
C ASN A 93 3.78 0.45 1.99
N ALA A 94 3.56 1.74 2.23
CA ALA A 94 3.23 2.26 3.56
C ALA A 94 2.29 3.48 3.46
N PRO A 95 1.10 3.45 4.10
CA PRO A 95 0.50 2.32 4.82
C PRO A 95 0.29 1.08 3.95
N ASN A 96 0.56 -0.08 4.53
CA ASN A 96 0.68 -1.35 3.79
C ASN A 96 -0.69 -2.00 3.50
N ASN A 97 -0.79 -2.61 2.35
CA ASN A 97 -1.82 -3.57 2.01
C ASN A 97 -1.15 -4.97 1.95
N PRO A 98 -1.44 -5.91 2.88
CA PRO A 98 -2.69 -6.06 3.62
C PRO A 98 -2.68 -5.62 5.10
N THR A 99 -1.53 -5.33 5.70
CA THR A 99 -1.37 -5.28 7.16
C THR A 99 -1.76 -3.95 7.80
N GLY A 100 -1.82 -2.88 7.02
CA GLY A 100 -1.96 -1.50 7.51
C GLY A 100 -0.69 -0.93 8.15
N TRP A 101 0.40 -1.72 8.24
CA TRP A 101 1.68 -1.27 8.77
C TRP A 101 2.16 0.00 8.07
N THR A 102 2.88 0.83 8.82
CA THR A 102 3.50 2.04 8.28
C THR A 102 4.94 2.20 8.75
N LEU A 103 5.73 2.93 7.98
CA LEU A 103 7.14 3.14 8.26
C LEU A 103 7.31 4.41 9.12
N SER A 104 8.11 4.32 10.18
CA SER A 104 8.42 5.49 11.00
C SER A 104 9.34 6.48 10.27
N VAL A 105 9.32 7.73 10.69
CA VAL A 105 10.20 8.79 10.15
C VAL A 105 11.67 8.40 10.29
N ASP A 106 12.07 7.83 11.43
CA ASP A 106 13.48 7.45 11.66
C ASP A 106 13.89 6.28 10.73
N ALA A 107 13.02 5.30 10.52
CA ALA A 107 13.26 4.23 9.56
C ALA A 107 13.34 4.76 8.11
N GLN A 108 12.49 5.73 7.73
CA GLN A 108 12.58 6.38 6.42
C GLN A 108 13.93 7.08 6.22
N ARG A 109 14.41 7.82 7.24
CA ARG A 109 15.72 8.48 7.21
C ARG A 109 16.87 7.47 7.10
N ALA A 110 16.82 6.40 7.87
CA ALA A 110 17.82 5.33 7.82
C ALA A 110 17.88 4.68 6.43
N LEU A 111 16.73 4.37 5.82
CA LEU A 111 16.63 3.83 4.47
C LEU A 111 17.14 4.78 3.39
N LEU A 112 16.78 6.07 3.45
CA LEU A 112 17.30 7.09 2.52
C LEU A 112 18.82 7.18 2.61
N ALA A 113 19.37 7.29 3.83
CA ALA A 113 20.81 7.34 4.04
C ALA A 113 21.52 6.09 3.51
N HIS A 114 20.94 4.91 3.70
CA HIS A 114 21.49 3.66 3.20
C HIS A 114 21.41 3.57 1.67
N CYS A 115 20.26 3.90 1.07
CA CYS A 115 20.06 3.86 -0.37
C CYS A 115 20.94 4.88 -1.11
N ARG A 116 21.24 6.04 -0.51
CA ARG A 116 22.23 7.00 -1.04
C ARG A 116 23.62 6.35 -1.15
N ARG A 117 24.03 5.59 -0.12
CA ARG A 117 25.36 4.92 -0.13
C ARG A 117 25.44 3.75 -1.11
N THR A 118 24.36 2.99 -1.26
CA THR A 118 24.33 1.81 -2.14
C THR A 118 23.97 2.14 -3.59
N GLY A 119 23.48 3.35 -3.85
CA GLY A 119 22.98 3.76 -5.17
C GLY A 119 21.63 3.16 -5.53
N THR A 120 20.90 2.61 -4.54
CA THR A 120 19.60 1.95 -4.71
C THR A 120 18.48 2.99 -4.88
N TRP A 121 17.54 2.75 -5.79
CA TRP A 121 16.31 3.53 -5.89
C TRP A 121 15.31 3.09 -4.84
N ILE A 122 14.56 4.04 -4.26
CA ILE A 122 13.37 3.75 -3.47
C ILE A 122 12.14 3.98 -4.35
N VAL A 123 11.27 2.99 -4.44
CA VAL A 123 9.91 3.15 -4.98
C VAL A 123 8.93 2.94 -3.83
N ALA A 124 8.34 4.05 -3.38
CA ALA A 124 7.39 4.07 -2.30
C ALA A 124 5.96 4.09 -2.87
N ASP A 125 5.18 3.07 -2.56
CA ASP A 125 3.74 3.04 -2.82
C ASP A 125 3.02 3.64 -1.61
N GLU A 126 2.66 4.92 -1.70
CA GLU A 126 2.01 5.69 -0.64
C GLU A 126 0.53 5.96 -0.94
N VAL A 127 -0.12 5.10 -1.73
CA VAL A 127 -1.53 5.29 -2.15
C VAL A 127 -2.53 5.35 -0.99
N TYR A 128 -2.15 4.89 0.19
CA TYR A 128 -2.96 4.94 1.42
C TYR A 128 -2.53 6.06 2.39
N GLU A 129 -1.60 6.94 2.05
CA GLU A 129 -1.03 7.96 2.95
C GLU A 129 -2.09 8.75 3.73
N ARG A 130 -3.17 9.17 3.04
CA ARG A 130 -4.28 9.93 3.64
C ARG A 130 -5.28 9.06 4.41
N LEU A 131 -5.23 7.73 4.27
CA LEU A 131 -6.03 6.80 5.07
C LEU A 131 -5.25 6.41 6.33
N TRP A 132 -4.95 7.43 7.12
CA TRP A 132 -4.11 7.38 8.31
C TRP A 132 -4.93 7.57 9.58
N PHE A 133 -4.69 6.75 10.59
CA PHE A 133 -5.42 6.78 11.86
C PHE A 133 -4.57 7.31 13.03
N GLY A 134 -3.35 7.71 12.80
CA GLY A 134 -2.48 8.38 13.76
C GLY A 134 -2.71 9.90 13.80
N ALA A 135 -1.71 10.62 14.30
CA ALA A 135 -1.71 12.08 14.33
C ALA A 135 -1.42 12.68 12.96
N GLY A 136 -1.99 13.86 12.69
CA GLY A 136 -1.78 14.59 11.44
C GLY A 136 -2.69 14.15 10.30
N PRO A 137 -2.59 14.83 9.14
CA PRO A 137 -3.48 14.63 7.99
C PRO A 137 -3.08 13.45 7.09
N ALA A 138 -1.87 12.92 7.26
CA ALA A 138 -1.31 11.82 6.46
C ALA A 138 -0.34 10.98 7.28
N ALA A 139 -0.07 9.75 6.84
CA ALA A 139 1.00 8.91 7.36
C ALA A 139 2.38 9.54 7.03
N PRO A 140 3.45 9.19 7.77
CA PRO A 140 4.80 9.60 7.40
C PRO A 140 5.12 9.26 5.95
N SER A 141 5.65 10.22 5.21
CA SER A 141 6.00 10.07 3.80
C SER A 141 7.51 10.24 3.57
N PHE A 142 8.06 9.50 2.61
CA PHE A 142 9.42 9.74 2.15
C PHE A 142 9.60 11.14 1.55
N LEU A 143 8.54 11.78 1.03
CA LEU A 143 8.59 13.14 0.48
C LEU A 143 9.00 14.18 1.52
N ASP A 144 8.73 13.93 2.80
CA ASP A 144 9.09 14.83 3.90
C ASP A 144 10.54 14.67 4.38
N GLN A 145 11.17 13.55 4.05
CA GLN A 145 12.50 13.18 4.51
C GLN A 145 13.56 13.24 3.41
N ALA A 146 13.15 13.11 2.15
CA ALA A 146 14.04 13.06 1.01
C ALA A 146 14.47 14.46 0.53
N ASP A 147 15.69 14.53 -0.02
CA ASP A 147 16.12 15.65 -0.82
C ASP A 147 15.54 15.56 -2.25
N PRO A 148 15.35 16.68 -2.97
CA PRO A 148 14.76 16.68 -4.31
C PRO A 148 15.45 15.74 -5.30
N ASP A 149 16.76 15.56 -5.19
CA ASP A 149 17.59 14.76 -6.12
C ASP A 149 17.79 13.32 -5.68
N ASP A 150 17.18 12.92 -4.54
CA ASP A 150 17.25 11.53 -4.10
C ASP A 150 16.67 10.58 -5.14
N ARG A 151 17.21 9.37 -5.23
CA ARG A 151 16.71 8.28 -6.06
C ARG A 151 15.39 7.72 -5.50
N LEU A 152 14.35 8.55 -5.52
CA LEU A 152 13.05 8.28 -4.95
C LEU A 152 11.94 8.49 -5.98
N LEU A 153 11.09 7.50 -6.14
CA LEU A 153 9.80 7.62 -6.82
C LEU A 153 8.70 7.32 -5.81
N VAL A 154 7.69 8.20 -5.73
CA VAL A 154 6.53 8.00 -4.85
C VAL A 154 5.27 7.88 -5.68
N ALA A 155 4.58 6.75 -5.54
CA ALA A 155 3.34 6.47 -6.25
C ALA A 155 2.12 6.81 -5.40
N HIS A 156 1.19 7.53 -6.01
CA HIS A 156 -0.08 7.92 -5.42
C HIS A 156 -1.26 7.54 -6.31
N SER A 157 -2.48 7.55 -5.75
CA SER A 157 -3.69 7.19 -6.48
C SER A 157 -4.93 7.88 -5.93
N PHE A 158 -5.81 8.29 -6.82
CA PHE A 158 -7.17 8.73 -6.46
C PHE A 158 -8.07 7.57 -5.99
N SER A 159 -7.67 6.33 -6.24
CA SER A 159 -8.48 5.14 -5.96
C SER A 159 -8.87 4.99 -4.49
N LYS A 160 -8.03 5.45 -3.54
CA LYS A 160 -8.17 5.15 -2.11
C LYS A 160 -8.76 6.33 -1.35
N SER A 161 -8.00 7.39 -1.16
CA SER A 161 -8.41 8.56 -0.38
C SER A 161 -9.60 9.31 -0.98
N PHE A 162 -9.85 9.14 -2.28
CA PHE A 162 -10.98 9.77 -2.98
C PHE A 162 -12.06 8.77 -3.42
N LEU A 163 -11.93 7.47 -3.10
CA LEU A 163 -12.84 6.40 -3.51
C LEU A 163 -13.09 6.32 -5.03
N MET A 164 -12.11 6.77 -5.83
CA MET A 164 -12.20 6.86 -7.29
C MET A 164 -11.56 5.63 -7.98
N THR A 165 -11.84 4.43 -7.48
CA THR A 165 -11.21 3.19 -8.01
C THR A 165 -11.49 2.97 -9.50
N GLY A 166 -12.70 3.24 -9.96
CA GLY A 166 -13.13 3.09 -11.36
C GLY A 166 -12.66 4.22 -12.29
N TRP A 167 -12.19 5.34 -11.76
CA TRP A 167 -11.75 6.50 -12.56
C TRP A 167 -10.37 6.31 -13.19
N ARG A 168 -9.59 5.38 -12.66
CA ARG A 168 -8.25 5.07 -13.18
C ARG A 168 -7.35 6.31 -13.26
N LEU A 169 -7.08 6.97 -12.13
CA LEU A 169 -6.21 8.14 -12.04
C LEU A 169 -5.20 7.99 -10.88
N GLY A 170 -3.95 8.36 -11.15
CA GLY A 170 -2.85 8.36 -10.19
C GLY A 170 -1.72 9.25 -10.66
N TRP A 171 -0.65 9.28 -9.90
CA TRP A 171 0.55 10.04 -10.27
C TRP A 171 1.80 9.47 -9.61
N LEU A 172 2.95 9.80 -10.19
CA LEU A 172 4.27 9.63 -9.59
C LEU A 172 4.85 10.98 -9.21
N VAL A 173 5.52 11.05 -8.08
CA VAL A 173 6.47 12.11 -7.74
C VAL A 173 7.87 11.56 -8.00
N ALA A 174 8.70 12.33 -8.72
CA ALA A 174 10.02 11.92 -9.17
C ALA A 174 11.07 13.01 -8.88
N PRO A 175 12.37 12.69 -8.95
CA PRO A 175 13.44 13.69 -8.96
C PRO A 175 13.35 14.59 -10.20
N PRO A 176 13.90 15.81 -10.15
CA PRO A 176 14.06 16.65 -11.34
C PRO A 176 14.79 15.91 -12.46
N GLY A 177 14.41 16.16 -13.72
CA GLY A 177 15.03 15.56 -14.90
C GLY A 177 14.58 14.13 -15.25
N VAL A 178 13.86 13.45 -14.38
CA VAL A 178 13.33 12.09 -14.64
C VAL A 178 11.95 12.12 -15.29
N THR A 179 11.22 13.20 -15.12
CA THR A 179 9.81 13.35 -15.52
C THR A 179 9.63 13.27 -17.04
N ASP A 180 10.59 13.77 -17.83
CA ASP A 180 10.54 13.68 -19.31
C ASP A 180 10.58 12.22 -19.79
N THR A 181 11.45 11.40 -19.18
CA THR A 181 11.52 9.96 -19.49
C THR A 181 10.26 9.24 -19.04
N LEU A 182 9.72 9.58 -17.87
CA LEU A 182 8.42 9.08 -17.41
C LEU A 182 7.30 9.46 -18.38
N GLY A 183 7.31 10.70 -18.90
CA GLY A 183 6.35 11.17 -19.90
C GLY A 183 6.34 10.29 -21.15
N LYS A 184 7.51 9.94 -21.68
CA LYS A 184 7.67 9.03 -22.86
C LYS A 184 7.15 7.62 -22.54
N LEU A 185 7.50 7.08 -21.36
CA LEU A 185 7.00 5.76 -20.95
C LEU A 185 5.48 5.75 -20.80
N ILE A 186 4.89 6.82 -20.24
CA ILE A 186 3.43 6.95 -20.14
C ILE A 186 2.80 7.02 -21.52
N GLU A 187 3.38 7.81 -22.45
CA GLU A 187 2.91 7.91 -23.82
C GLU A 187 2.89 6.54 -24.51
N PHE A 188 3.98 5.77 -24.42
CA PHE A 188 4.08 4.46 -25.06
C PHE A 188 3.22 3.38 -24.41
N ASN A 189 2.86 3.52 -23.12
CA ASN A 189 1.99 2.57 -22.42
C ASN A 189 0.50 2.88 -22.58
N SER A 190 0.10 4.17 -22.54
CA SER A 190 -1.30 4.56 -22.44
C SER A 190 -1.64 5.93 -23.02
N SER A 191 -0.72 6.57 -23.71
CA SER A 191 -0.74 7.96 -24.18
C SER A 191 -0.90 8.95 -23.02
N CYS A 192 -2.07 9.00 -22.37
CA CYS A 192 -2.31 9.80 -21.16
C CYS A 192 -3.58 9.34 -20.44
N ALA A 193 -3.78 9.82 -19.21
CA ALA A 193 -5.07 9.70 -18.57
C ALA A 193 -6.11 10.57 -19.33
N PRO A 194 -7.35 10.09 -19.56
CA PRO A 194 -8.38 10.86 -20.28
C PRO A 194 -8.65 12.22 -19.62
N VAL A 195 -8.84 13.28 -20.45
CA VAL A 195 -8.98 14.65 -19.96
C VAL A 195 -10.15 14.80 -18.97
N PHE A 196 -11.28 14.16 -19.24
CA PHE A 196 -12.43 14.22 -18.33
C PHE A 196 -12.15 13.57 -16.96
N VAL A 197 -11.30 12.51 -16.92
CA VAL A 197 -10.84 11.88 -15.69
C VAL A 197 -9.91 12.82 -14.91
N GLN A 198 -8.99 13.52 -15.59
CA GLN A 198 -8.13 14.52 -14.96
C GLN A 198 -8.95 15.68 -14.39
N ARG A 199 -10.00 16.15 -15.11
CA ARG A 199 -10.95 17.16 -14.60
C ARG A 199 -11.68 16.67 -13.36
N GLY A 200 -12.13 15.41 -13.34
CA GLY A 200 -12.68 14.77 -12.14
C GLY A 200 -11.70 14.72 -10.97
N GLY A 201 -10.41 14.45 -11.25
CA GLY A 201 -9.34 14.52 -10.27
C GLY A 201 -9.16 15.92 -9.66
N LEU A 202 -9.18 16.97 -10.50
CA LEU A 202 -9.11 18.35 -10.02
C LEU A 202 -10.30 18.70 -9.10
N ALA A 203 -11.51 18.28 -9.45
CA ALA A 203 -12.70 18.46 -8.61
C ALA A 203 -12.56 17.72 -7.26
N ALA A 204 -12.02 16.48 -7.27
CA ALA A 204 -11.77 15.73 -6.05
C ALA A 204 -10.71 16.41 -5.16
N LEU A 205 -9.65 16.96 -5.74
CA LEU A 205 -8.63 17.70 -4.98
C LEU A 205 -9.19 18.99 -4.36
N ALA A 206 -10.15 19.65 -5.02
CA ALA A 206 -10.76 20.87 -4.50
C ALA A 206 -11.57 20.65 -3.21
N ILE A 207 -12.09 19.44 -3.00
CA ILE A 207 -12.87 19.08 -1.80
C ILE A 207 -12.06 18.21 -0.81
N ALA A 208 -10.77 18.03 -1.03
CA ALA A 208 -9.94 17.08 -0.29
C ALA A 208 -9.95 17.34 1.22
N ASP A 209 -9.91 18.59 1.64
CA ASP A 209 -9.80 18.99 3.05
C ASP A 209 -11.09 18.76 3.85
N GLU A 210 -12.22 18.63 3.17
CA GLU A 210 -13.50 18.25 3.78
C GLU A 210 -13.75 16.74 3.63
N PHE A 211 -13.61 16.22 2.42
CA PHE A 211 -13.96 14.84 2.08
C PHE A 211 -13.08 13.80 2.78
N VAL A 212 -11.75 14.00 2.75
CA VAL A 212 -10.83 12.97 3.25
C VAL A 212 -10.89 12.82 4.77
N PRO A 213 -10.91 13.88 5.60
CA PRO A 213 -11.08 13.73 7.04
C PRO A 213 -12.39 13.03 7.42
N ALA A 214 -13.51 13.35 6.77
CA ALA A 214 -14.80 12.69 6.99
C ALA A 214 -14.74 11.19 6.62
N LEU A 215 -14.06 10.85 5.52
CA LEU A 215 -13.80 9.45 5.13
C LEU A 215 -12.96 8.73 6.18
N VAL A 216 -11.85 9.32 6.64
CA VAL A 216 -10.95 8.73 7.64
C VAL A 216 -11.67 8.48 8.96
N GLN A 217 -12.48 9.43 9.43
CA GLN A 217 -13.30 9.25 10.63
C GLN A 217 -14.25 8.05 10.49
N ARG A 218 -14.94 7.92 9.35
CA ARG A 218 -15.80 6.79 9.07
C ARG A 218 -15.04 5.47 9.02
N LEU A 219 -13.89 5.44 8.35
CA LEU A 219 -13.05 4.25 8.25
C LEU A 219 -12.48 3.84 9.62
N ARG A 220 -12.08 4.80 10.45
CA ARG A 220 -11.65 4.55 11.84
C ARG A 220 -12.76 3.83 12.64
N ALA A 221 -13.99 4.33 12.59
CA ALA A 221 -15.12 3.70 13.28
C ALA A 221 -15.38 2.26 12.75
N ARG A 222 -15.25 2.03 11.44
CA ARG A 222 -15.40 0.69 10.84
C ARG A 222 -14.26 -0.25 11.21
N ARG A 223 -13.03 0.25 11.22
CA ARG A 223 -11.85 -0.48 11.71
C ARG A 223 -12.06 -0.94 13.15
N ASP A 224 -12.40 -0.02 14.04
CA ASP A 224 -12.54 -0.32 15.47
C ASP A 224 -13.68 -1.31 15.72
N GLN A 225 -14.81 -1.16 15.01
CA GLN A 225 -15.90 -2.12 15.03
C GLN A 225 -15.46 -3.52 14.58
N LEU A 226 -14.78 -3.64 13.43
CA LEU A 226 -14.38 -4.94 12.88
C LEU A 226 -13.28 -5.59 13.72
N VAL A 227 -12.23 -4.83 14.06
CA VAL A 227 -11.10 -5.35 14.83
C VAL A 227 -11.54 -5.79 16.21
N GLY A 228 -12.38 -4.99 16.91
CA GLY A 228 -12.94 -5.36 18.20
C GLY A 228 -13.79 -6.63 18.15
N ALA A 229 -14.62 -6.77 17.11
CA ALA A 229 -15.44 -7.96 16.91
C ALA A 229 -14.59 -9.21 16.56
N LEU A 230 -13.54 -9.06 15.75
CA LEU A 230 -12.61 -10.16 15.44
C LEU A 230 -11.81 -10.59 16.67
N ALA A 231 -11.29 -9.63 17.44
CA ALA A 231 -10.50 -9.91 18.64
C ALA A 231 -11.32 -10.60 19.76
N ALA A 232 -12.65 -10.45 19.74
CA ALA A 232 -13.54 -11.14 20.66
C ALA A 232 -13.79 -12.62 20.31
N LEU A 233 -13.40 -13.07 19.09
CA LEU A 233 -13.56 -14.47 18.69
C LEU A 233 -12.40 -15.30 19.26
N PRO A 234 -12.67 -16.44 19.93
CA PRO A 234 -11.64 -17.34 20.43
C PRO A 234 -10.66 -17.80 19.33
N GLY A 235 -9.37 -17.77 19.63
CA GLY A 235 -8.32 -18.20 18.71
C GLY A 235 -8.04 -17.24 17.55
N VAL A 236 -8.74 -16.12 17.43
CA VAL A 236 -8.48 -15.10 16.41
C VAL A 236 -7.40 -14.13 16.88
N ARG A 237 -6.43 -13.88 16.00
CA ARG A 237 -5.35 -12.90 16.19
C ARG A 237 -5.45 -11.82 15.12
N VAL A 238 -5.58 -10.58 15.54
CA VAL A 238 -5.68 -9.41 14.66
C VAL A 238 -4.91 -8.24 15.25
N ALA A 239 -4.09 -7.59 14.43
CA ALA A 239 -3.47 -6.31 14.79
C ALA A 239 -4.41 -5.16 14.40
N THR A 240 -4.45 -4.10 15.22
CA THR A 240 -5.16 -2.88 14.84
C THR A 240 -4.35 -2.11 13.80
N PRO A 241 -4.80 -2.00 12.54
CA PRO A 241 -4.04 -1.33 11.50
C PRO A 241 -3.97 0.18 11.77
N PRO A 242 -2.77 0.79 11.77
CA PRO A 242 -2.61 2.23 11.92
C PRO A 242 -3.02 3.03 10.68
N GLY A 243 -3.17 2.38 9.52
CA GLY A 243 -3.59 3.01 8.26
C GLY A 243 -4.23 2.05 7.29
N GLY A 244 -4.64 2.55 6.12
CA GLY A 244 -5.28 1.78 5.07
C GLY A 244 -6.76 1.50 5.32
N MET A 245 -7.26 0.37 4.81
CA MET A 245 -8.68 0.01 4.90
C MET A 245 -8.89 -1.50 5.10
N TYR A 246 -7.89 -2.20 5.66
CA TYR A 246 -7.89 -3.64 5.79
C TYR A 246 -7.54 -4.08 7.21
N ALA A 247 -8.27 -5.09 7.72
CA ALA A 247 -7.86 -5.92 8.83
C ALA A 247 -7.21 -7.19 8.27
N PHE A 248 -6.02 -7.51 8.73
CA PHE A 248 -5.30 -8.73 8.37
C PHE A 248 -5.19 -9.58 9.62
N PHE A 249 -5.85 -10.73 9.62
CA PHE A 249 -6.06 -11.56 10.79
C PHE A 249 -5.86 -13.04 10.47
N ARG A 250 -5.59 -13.81 11.49
CA ARG A 250 -5.55 -15.27 11.43
C ARG A 250 -6.25 -15.87 12.62
N PHE A 251 -6.52 -17.17 12.57
CA PHE A 251 -6.94 -17.95 13.74
C PHE A 251 -6.14 -19.24 13.84
N ASP A 252 -6.12 -19.80 15.04
CA ASP A 252 -5.31 -20.98 15.33
C ASP A 252 -5.78 -22.20 14.51
N GLY A 253 -4.81 -22.98 14.00
CA GLY A 253 -5.07 -24.17 13.20
C GLY A 253 -5.42 -23.93 11.72
N GLN A 254 -5.31 -22.70 11.23
CA GLN A 254 -5.54 -22.40 9.81
C GLN A 254 -4.22 -22.22 9.07
N ASP A 255 -3.86 -23.17 8.22
CA ASP A 255 -2.61 -23.20 7.46
C ASP A 255 -2.82 -23.20 5.93
N ASP A 256 -4.08 -23.25 5.45
CA ASP A 256 -4.45 -23.11 4.03
C ASP A 256 -5.49 -22.01 3.88
N SER A 257 -5.00 -20.76 3.75
CA SER A 257 -5.85 -19.58 3.65
C SER A 257 -6.71 -19.56 2.38
N LEU A 258 -6.25 -20.19 1.29
CA LEU A 258 -7.00 -20.23 0.03
C LEU A 258 -8.18 -21.22 0.12
N ALA A 259 -7.95 -22.44 0.62
CA ALA A 259 -9.02 -23.41 0.81
C ALA A 259 -10.07 -22.88 1.78
N PHE A 260 -9.64 -22.24 2.88
CA PHE A 260 -10.56 -21.66 3.84
C PHE A 260 -11.37 -20.49 3.26
N ALA A 261 -10.72 -19.55 2.53
CA ALA A 261 -11.44 -18.47 1.87
C ALA A 261 -12.50 -18.97 0.87
N LYS A 262 -12.22 -20.06 0.13
CA LYS A 262 -13.20 -20.70 -0.75
C LYS A 262 -14.38 -21.27 0.02
N ARG A 263 -14.14 -22.00 1.13
CA ARG A 263 -15.21 -22.52 2.00
C ARG A 263 -16.07 -21.38 2.56
N LEU A 264 -15.45 -20.29 3.03
CA LEU A 264 -16.19 -19.12 3.52
C LEU A 264 -17.17 -18.56 2.48
N VAL A 265 -16.77 -18.53 1.21
CA VAL A 265 -17.66 -18.08 0.13
C VAL A 265 -18.79 -19.06 -0.10
N VAL A 266 -18.47 -20.35 -0.25
CA VAL A 266 -19.44 -21.38 -0.65
C VAL A 266 -20.44 -21.67 0.48
N ASP A 267 -19.96 -21.89 1.71
CA ASP A 267 -20.77 -22.41 2.80
C ASP A 267 -21.38 -21.28 3.66
N HIS A 268 -20.74 -20.10 3.69
CA HIS A 268 -21.13 -19.00 4.58
C HIS A 268 -21.43 -17.67 3.85
N GLY A 269 -21.25 -17.60 2.52
CA GLY A 269 -21.48 -16.38 1.74
C GLY A 269 -20.58 -15.21 2.17
N LEU A 270 -19.36 -15.49 2.67
CA LEU A 270 -18.41 -14.50 3.16
C LEU A 270 -17.16 -14.47 2.29
N GLY A 271 -16.98 -13.41 1.50
CA GLY A 271 -15.82 -13.21 0.63
C GLY A 271 -14.70 -12.46 1.33
N LEU A 272 -13.58 -13.14 1.61
CA LEU A 272 -12.34 -12.58 2.16
C LEU A 272 -11.17 -12.92 1.24
N ALA A 273 -10.15 -12.07 1.21
CA ALA A 273 -8.95 -12.38 0.44
C ALA A 273 -8.04 -13.33 1.25
N PRO A 274 -7.59 -14.45 0.67
CA PRO A 274 -6.64 -15.34 1.32
C PRO A 274 -5.28 -14.65 1.48
N GLY A 275 -4.60 -14.89 2.59
CA GLY A 275 -3.31 -14.30 2.88
C GLY A 275 -2.21 -14.76 1.93
N ALA A 276 -2.28 -15.99 1.43
CA ALA A 276 -1.39 -16.50 0.38
C ALA A 276 -1.32 -15.61 -0.87
N ALA A 277 -2.40 -14.86 -1.19
CA ALA A 277 -2.41 -13.91 -2.29
C ALA A 277 -1.45 -12.72 -2.10
N PHE A 278 -0.97 -12.47 -0.87
CA PHE A 278 -0.02 -11.40 -0.53
C PHE A 278 1.42 -11.92 -0.38
N GLY A 279 1.62 -13.20 -0.66
CA GLY A 279 2.89 -13.89 -0.57
C GLY A 279 2.90 -15.00 0.48
N ALA A 280 3.97 -15.79 0.50
CA ALA A 280 4.12 -16.91 1.43
C ALA A 280 4.06 -16.46 2.89
N GLU A 281 4.51 -15.24 3.20
CA GLU A 281 4.48 -14.64 4.54
C GLU A 281 3.06 -14.30 5.01
N GLY A 282 2.11 -14.27 4.08
CA GLY A 282 0.69 -14.08 4.36
C GLY A 282 -0.08 -15.39 4.54
N GLU A 283 0.56 -16.58 4.36
CA GLU A 283 -0.14 -17.84 4.51
C GLU A 283 -0.72 -18.02 5.92
N GLY A 284 -1.90 -18.61 6.02
CA GLY A 284 -2.67 -18.74 7.26
C GLY A 284 -3.40 -17.45 7.71
N TRP A 285 -3.23 -16.35 7.00
CA TRP A 285 -3.93 -15.08 7.26
C TRP A 285 -5.09 -14.87 6.29
N LEU A 286 -6.01 -13.97 6.66
CA LEU A 286 -7.10 -13.49 5.82
C LEU A 286 -7.13 -11.96 5.84
N ARG A 287 -7.44 -11.33 4.70
CA ARG A 287 -7.63 -9.88 4.63
C ARG A 287 -9.11 -9.53 4.50
N TRP A 288 -9.57 -8.67 5.39
CA TRP A 288 -10.92 -8.10 5.37
C TRP A 288 -10.88 -6.60 5.10
N CYS A 289 -11.61 -6.13 4.09
CA CYS A 289 -11.78 -4.71 3.81
C CYS A 289 -12.90 -4.15 4.69
N PHE A 290 -12.58 -3.19 5.57
CA PHE A 290 -13.58 -2.54 6.43
C PHE A 290 -14.19 -1.27 5.83
N ALA A 291 -13.88 -0.93 4.58
CA ALA A 291 -14.42 0.25 3.89
C ALA A 291 -15.89 0.04 3.44
N SER A 292 -16.73 -0.43 4.34
CA SER A 292 -18.16 -0.59 4.10
C SER A 292 -18.91 0.71 4.41
N ARG A 293 -19.88 1.07 3.57
CA ARG A 293 -20.84 2.15 3.87
C ARG A 293 -21.79 1.72 4.98
N ASP A 294 -22.23 0.46 4.96
CA ASP A 294 -23.15 -0.11 5.92
C ASP A 294 -22.38 -0.89 7.02
N PRO A 295 -22.48 -0.44 8.30
CA PRO A 295 -21.84 -1.12 9.43
C PRO A 295 -22.43 -2.49 9.72
N GLN A 296 -23.70 -2.74 9.32
CA GLN A 296 -24.36 -4.02 9.56
C GLN A 296 -23.66 -5.14 8.79
N ARG A 297 -23.20 -4.87 7.57
CA ARG A 297 -22.48 -5.86 6.76
C ARG A 297 -21.22 -6.40 7.46
N LEU A 298 -20.54 -5.58 8.27
CA LEU A 298 -19.38 -6.04 9.04
C LEU A 298 -19.80 -6.96 10.19
N ARG A 299 -20.89 -6.61 10.90
CA ARG A 299 -21.45 -7.46 11.97
C ARG A 299 -21.92 -8.80 11.43
N ASP A 300 -22.71 -8.78 10.38
CA ASP A 300 -23.22 -10.01 9.73
C ASP A 300 -22.08 -10.89 9.24
N GLY A 301 -21.04 -10.27 8.68
CA GLY A 301 -19.84 -10.99 8.24
C GLY A 301 -19.10 -11.67 9.40
N VAL A 302 -18.95 -10.99 10.54
CA VAL A 302 -18.31 -11.59 11.73
C VAL A 302 -19.17 -12.75 12.28
N GLN A 303 -20.50 -12.63 12.29
CA GLN A 303 -21.39 -13.75 12.68
C GLN A 303 -21.21 -14.95 11.76
N ARG A 304 -21.10 -14.73 10.43
CA ARG A 304 -20.84 -15.80 9.45
C ARG A 304 -19.46 -16.44 9.68
N LEU A 305 -18.44 -15.64 9.98
CA LEU A 305 -17.12 -16.15 10.33
C LEU A 305 -17.17 -17.01 11.60
N ALA A 306 -17.83 -16.54 12.66
CA ALA A 306 -18.01 -17.30 13.91
C ALA A 306 -18.69 -18.65 13.65
N GLY A 307 -19.75 -18.67 12.82
CA GLY A 307 -20.40 -19.93 12.40
C GLY A 307 -19.45 -20.87 11.63
N ALA A 308 -18.56 -20.32 10.79
CA ALA A 308 -17.55 -21.11 10.06
C ALA A 308 -16.47 -21.70 11.00
N LEU A 309 -16.14 -20.99 12.08
CA LEU A 309 -15.21 -21.45 13.11
C LEU A 309 -15.87 -22.41 14.12
N ARG A 310 -17.19 -22.65 14.01
CA ARG A 310 -17.99 -23.45 14.96
C ARG A 310 -17.90 -22.96 16.40
N LEU A 311 -17.91 -21.62 16.58
CA LEU A 311 -17.86 -20.91 17.84
C LEU A 311 -19.27 -20.50 18.31
#